data_3437f06c0f46093150e55d0777c642b5
#
_entry.id   3437f06c0f46093150e55d0777c642b5
#
_cell.length_a   1.000
_cell.length_b   1.000
_cell.length_c   1.000
_cell.angle_alpha   90.00
_cell.angle_beta   90.00
_cell.angle_gamma   90.00
#
_symmetry.space_group_name_H-M   'P 1'
#
loop_
_entity.id
_entity.type
_entity.pdbx_description
1 polymer ?
#
loop_
_entity_poly.entity_id
_entity_poly.type
_entity_poly.pdbx_seq_one_letter_code
_entity_poly.pdbx_strand_id
1 'polypeptide(L)' 'MIYHYTYDTALGSVTFVEEDGALLAISTHRSVEGVCQETALIKEAHRQLTEYLR' A
#
# COMPACT_ATOMS: atom_id res chain seq x y z
N MET A 1 -12.59 0.24 -9.05
CA MET A 1 -11.34 -0.41 -9.50
C MET A 1 -10.37 -0.49 -8.32
N ILE A 2 -9.72 -1.64 -8.17
CA ILE A 2 -8.80 -1.87 -7.06
C ILE A 2 -7.37 -1.64 -7.55
N TYR A 3 -6.62 -0.86 -6.78
CA TYR A 3 -5.20 -0.63 -7.03
C TYR A 3 -4.39 -1.17 -5.87
N HIS A 4 -3.21 -1.68 -6.16
CA HIS A 4 -2.30 -2.15 -5.11
C HIS A 4 -0.85 -1.83 -5.48
N TYR A 5 -0.01 -1.73 -4.47
CA TYR A 5 1.41 -1.56 -4.67
C TYR A 5 2.18 -2.07 -3.45
N THR A 6 3.34 -2.65 -3.69
CA THR A 6 4.16 -3.24 -2.64
C THR A 6 5.45 -2.45 -2.48
N TYR A 7 5.80 -2.14 -1.24
CA TYR A 7 7.03 -1.45 -0.89
C TYR A 7 7.89 -2.31 0.04
N ASP A 8 9.20 -2.12 -0.03
CA ASP A 8 10.11 -2.67 0.96
C ASP A 8 10.21 -1.68 2.12
N THR A 9 9.89 -2.15 3.32
CA THR A 9 9.92 -1.33 4.53
C THR A 9 10.74 -2.01 5.62
N ALA A 10 10.88 -1.35 6.76
CA ALA A 10 11.54 -1.94 7.93
C ALA A 10 10.83 -3.20 8.41
N LEU A 11 9.55 -3.36 8.07
CA LEU A 11 8.75 -4.55 8.40
C LEU A 11 8.83 -5.63 7.32
N GLY A 12 9.60 -5.41 6.26
CA GLY A 12 9.64 -6.28 5.09
C GLY A 12 8.75 -5.72 3.98
N SER A 13 8.32 -6.59 3.06
CA SER A 13 7.46 -6.17 1.96
C SER A 13 6.05 -5.91 2.47
N VAL A 14 5.53 -4.72 2.21
CA VAL A 14 4.19 -4.31 2.64
C VAL A 14 3.38 -3.91 1.42
N THR A 15 2.19 -4.49 1.27
CA THR A 15 1.27 -4.20 0.16
C THR A 15 0.15 -3.29 0.64
N PHE A 16 -0.03 -2.20 -0.09
CA PHE A 16 -1.13 -1.25 0.15
C PHE A 16 -2.20 -1.48 -0.90
N VAL A 17 -3.45 -1.50 -0.48
CA VAL A 17 -4.60 -1.73 -1.37
C VAL A 17 -5.58 -0.58 -1.23
N GLU A 18 -5.99 -0.01 -2.36
CA GLU A 18 -7.00 1.04 -2.36
C GLU A 18 -8.11 0.76 -3.38
N GLU A 19 -9.30 1.25 -3.11
CA GLU A 19 -10.43 1.21 -4.02
C GLU A 19 -11.19 2.53 -3.94
N ASP A 20 -11.40 3.16 -5.09
CA ASP A 20 -12.21 4.39 -5.22
C ASP A 20 -11.81 5.49 -4.24
N GLY A 21 -10.50 5.68 -4.07
CA GLY A 21 -9.98 6.73 -3.20
C GLY A 21 -9.96 6.41 -1.72
N ALA A 22 -10.25 5.16 -1.36
CA ALA A 22 -10.22 4.71 0.03
C ALA A 22 -9.19 3.60 0.21
N LEU A 23 -8.36 3.71 1.24
CA LEU A 23 -7.40 2.68 1.55
C LEU A 23 -8.10 1.50 2.23
N LEU A 24 -8.06 0.33 1.59
CA LEU A 24 -8.76 -0.85 2.09
C LEU A 24 -7.93 -1.70 3.04
N ALA A 25 -6.64 -1.83 2.77
CA ALA A 25 -5.81 -2.75 3.54
C ALA A 25 -4.34 -2.43 3.40
N ILE A 26 -3.59 -2.81 4.42
CA ILE A 26 -2.13 -2.80 4.43
C ILE A 26 -1.73 -4.18 4.94
N SER A 27 -0.96 -4.93 4.16
CA SER A 27 -0.65 -6.31 4.50
C SER A 27 0.79 -6.67 4.13
N THR A 28 1.40 -7.56 4.91
CA THR A 28 2.75 -8.05 4.63
C THR A 28 2.74 -9.32 3.78
N HIS A 29 1.62 -10.04 3.72
CA HIS A 29 1.51 -11.32 3.01
C HIS A 29 0.18 -11.45 2.31
N ARG A 30 -0.03 -10.68 1.25
CA ARG A 30 -1.31 -10.78 0.57
C ARG A 30 -1.11 -10.83 -0.94
N SER A 31 -1.73 -11.85 -1.55
CA SER A 31 -1.92 -11.87 -2.97
C SER A 31 -3.14 -11.00 -3.28
N VAL A 32 -2.96 -9.95 -4.07
CA VAL A 32 -4.02 -8.97 -4.31
C VAL A 32 -4.40 -8.95 -5.77
N GLU A 33 -5.70 -8.96 -6.03
CA GLU A 33 -6.23 -8.75 -7.37
C GLU A 33 -6.33 -7.24 -7.65
N GLY A 34 -6.35 -6.89 -8.93
CA GLY A 34 -6.49 -5.51 -9.34
C GLY A 34 -5.27 -5.01 -10.10
N VAL A 35 -5.16 -3.69 -10.23
CA VAL A 35 -4.11 -3.05 -11.00
C VAL A 35 -2.92 -2.73 -10.10
N CYS A 36 -1.73 -3.16 -10.50
CA CYS A 36 -0.49 -2.81 -9.79
C CYS A 36 -0.09 -1.39 -10.19
N GLN A 37 -0.44 -0.42 -9.35
CA GLN A 37 -0.18 0.98 -9.63
C GLN A 37 0.01 1.76 -8.34
N GLU A 38 1.08 2.56 -8.28
CA GLU A 38 1.32 3.44 -7.15
C GLU A 38 0.46 4.70 -7.30
N THR A 39 -0.70 4.68 -6.68
CA THR A 39 -1.60 5.84 -6.71
C THR A 39 -1.15 6.91 -5.72
N ALA A 40 -1.71 8.12 -5.85
CA ALA A 40 -1.39 9.20 -4.92
C ALA A 40 -1.74 8.83 -3.47
N LEU A 41 -2.86 8.13 -3.27
CA LEU A 41 -3.28 7.69 -1.95
C LEU A 41 -2.32 6.65 -1.37
N ILE A 42 -1.91 5.68 -2.18
CA ILE A 42 -0.97 4.64 -1.75
C ILE A 42 0.38 5.27 -1.41
N LYS A 43 0.85 6.20 -2.24
CA LYS A 43 2.11 6.90 -1.99
C LYS A 43 2.07 7.66 -0.67
N GLU A 44 0.97 8.36 -0.40
CA GLU A 44 0.81 9.10 0.85
C GLU A 44 0.75 8.15 2.05
N ALA A 45 0.04 7.04 1.93
CA ALA A 45 -0.03 6.04 3.00
C ALA A 45 1.35 5.46 3.30
N HIS A 46 2.14 5.19 2.27
CA HIS A 46 3.51 4.71 2.45
C HIS A 46 4.38 5.75 3.16
N ARG A 47 4.24 7.01 2.78
CA ARG A 47 4.99 8.10 3.42
C ARG A 47 4.69 8.16 4.92
N GLN A 48 3.40 8.09 5.28
CA GLN A 48 3.00 8.13 6.68
C GLN A 48 3.50 6.92 7.46
N LEU A 49 3.44 5.75 6.86
CA LEU A 49 3.97 4.55 7.50
C LEU A 49 5.48 4.68 7.73
N THR A 50 6.20 5.19 6.75
CA THR A 50 7.66 5.37 6.86
C THR A 50 7.98 6.32 8.02
N GLU A 51 7.23 7.40 8.16
CA GLU A 51 7.42 8.33 9.27
C GLU A 51 7.10 7.69 10.62
N TYR A 52 6.06 6.86 10.65
CA TYR A 52 5.66 6.17 11.88
C TYR A 52 6.74 5.19 12.35
N LEU A 53 7.44 4.54 11.41
CA LEU A 53 8.45 3.53 11.72
C LEU A 53 9.84 4.12 12.02
N ARG A 54 10.00 5.41 11.90
CA ARG A 54 11.30 6.06 12.15
C ARG A 54 11.62 6.18 13.63
#